data_dbf6b444f68bd71ead94729f3f73a7a5
#
_entry.id   dbf6b444f68bd71ead94729f3f73a7a5
#
_cell.length_a   1.000
_cell.length_b   1.000
_cell.length_c   1.000
_cell.angle_alpha   90.00
_cell.angle_beta   90.00
_cell.angle_gamma   90.00
#
_symmetry.space_group_name_H-M   'P 1'
#
loop_
_entity.id
_entity.type
_entity.pdbx_description
1 polymer ?
#
loop_
_entity_poly.entity_id
_entity_poly.type
_entity_poly.pdbx_seq_one_letter_code
_entity_poly.pdbx_strand_id
1 'polypeptide(L)'
;MNRKAFIFILVIGIFGLGSCLSNKGAVDSHNSRNSLDWAGVYTGITPAASASGINVRLQLNKDNTYELTYDYIDRPGNSFTNTGSFKWNDTGDIINLGIADTPSYYKLAENKLIQLDMSGKEITGNLADYYVLKKN
;
A
#
# COMPACT_ATOMS: atom_id res chain seq x y z
N MET A 1 -71.92 28.00 44.60
CA MET A 1 -70.68 27.49 45.09
C MET A 1 -69.80 27.19 43.89
N ASN A 2 -68.73 27.99 43.78
CA ASN A 2 -67.92 28.03 42.59
C ASN A 2 -66.78 26.99 42.70
N ARG A 3 -66.78 26.07 41.79
CA ARG A 3 -65.66 25.18 41.64
C ARG A 3 -64.96 25.55 40.33
N LYS A 4 -63.92 26.32 40.47
CA LYS A 4 -63.02 26.68 39.37
C LYS A 4 -62.17 25.47 39.08
N ALA A 5 -62.38 24.86 37.95
CA ALA A 5 -61.48 23.83 37.43
C ALA A 5 -60.24 24.52 36.90
N PHE A 6 -59.12 24.26 37.53
CA PHE A 6 -57.81 24.62 37.00
C PHE A 6 -57.39 23.58 35.97
N ILE A 7 -57.35 23.99 34.74
CA ILE A 7 -56.78 23.18 33.66
C ILE A 7 -55.25 23.42 33.72
N PHE A 8 -54.54 22.42 34.18
CA PHE A 8 -53.10 22.40 34.05
C PHE A 8 -52.76 21.96 32.64
N ILE A 9 -52.32 22.91 31.85
CA ILE A 9 -51.71 22.60 30.53
C ILE A 9 -50.28 22.16 30.77
N LEU A 10 -50.10 20.84 30.73
CA LEU A 10 -48.74 20.26 30.76
C LEU A 10 -48.11 20.46 29.38
N VAL A 11 -47.23 21.46 29.25
CA VAL A 11 -46.39 21.61 28.12
C VAL A 11 -45.29 20.60 28.22
N ILE A 12 -45.42 19.49 27.52
CA ILE A 12 -44.36 18.51 27.35
C ILE A 12 -43.37 19.10 26.33
N GLY A 13 -42.31 19.67 26.84
CA GLY A 13 -41.15 20.03 26.04
C GLY A 13 -40.50 18.76 25.52
N ILE A 14 -40.68 18.49 24.24
CA ILE A 14 -39.90 17.46 23.56
C ILE A 14 -38.49 17.98 23.41
N PHE A 15 -37.63 17.61 24.35
CA PHE A 15 -36.18 17.72 24.14
C PHE A 15 -35.81 16.70 23.06
N GLY A 16 -35.69 17.18 21.83
CA GLY A 16 -35.03 16.45 20.76
C GLY A 16 -33.57 16.20 21.16
N LEU A 17 -33.30 15.01 21.66
CA LEU A 17 -31.96 14.50 21.70
C LEU A 17 -31.51 14.32 20.25
N GLY A 18 -30.86 15.36 19.73
CA GLY A 18 -30.02 15.21 18.57
C GLY A 18 -28.94 14.22 18.91
N SER A 19 -29.17 12.96 18.63
CA SER A 19 -28.08 12.01 18.54
C SER A 19 -27.21 12.49 17.38
N CYS A 20 -26.15 13.18 17.73
CA CYS A 20 -24.97 13.23 16.89
C CYS A 20 -24.52 11.77 16.74
N LEU A 21 -25.05 11.09 15.73
CA LEU A 21 -24.35 10.01 15.12
C LEU A 21 -23.04 10.62 14.65
N SER A 22 -22.02 10.47 15.47
CA SER A 22 -20.64 10.56 15.01
C SER A 22 -20.56 9.52 13.91
N ASN A 23 -20.81 9.96 12.67
CA ASN A 23 -20.20 9.30 11.55
C ASN A 23 -18.72 9.29 11.92
N LYS A 24 -18.25 8.16 12.43
CA LYS A 24 -16.86 7.81 12.27
C LYS A 24 -16.70 7.91 10.77
N GLY A 25 -16.11 9.02 10.35
CA GLY A 25 -15.84 9.26 8.96
C GLY A 25 -15.28 7.97 8.43
N ALA A 26 -15.85 7.44 7.38
CA ALA A 26 -15.23 6.39 6.62
C ALA A 26 -13.79 6.84 6.53
N VAL A 27 -12.87 6.07 7.13
CA VAL A 27 -11.45 6.30 6.97
C VAL A 27 -11.30 6.30 5.48
N ASP A 28 -11.02 7.47 4.94
CA ASP A 28 -10.88 7.66 3.52
C ASP A 28 -9.69 6.79 3.12
N SER A 29 -9.99 5.57 2.70
CA SER A 29 -9.00 4.55 2.40
C SER A 29 -8.40 4.80 1.01
N HIS A 30 -8.08 6.07 0.72
CA HIS A 30 -7.26 6.45 -0.40
C HIS A 30 -5.82 6.04 -0.12
N ASN A 31 -5.55 4.78 -0.38
CA ASN A 31 -4.20 4.23 -0.36
C ASN A 31 -3.84 3.68 -1.74
N SER A 32 -2.59 3.36 -1.96
CA SER A 32 -2.10 2.87 -3.25
C SER A 32 -2.83 1.63 -3.73
N ARG A 33 -3.21 0.74 -2.84
CA ARG A 33 -3.96 -0.48 -3.14
C ARG A 33 -5.31 -0.19 -3.78
N ASN A 34 -6.02 0.85 -3.31
CA ASN A 34 -7.38 1.16 -3.76
C ASN A 34 -7.41 2.22 -4.86
N SER A 35 -6.41 3.10 -4.91
CA SER A 35 -6.39 4.30 -5.76
C SER A 35 -5.56 4.12 -7.02
N LEU A 36 -4.60 3.20 -7.03
CA LEU A 36 -3.69 2.99 -8.15
C LEU A 36 -4.05 1.76 -8.96
N ASP A 37 -3.82 1.82 -10.26
CA ASP A 37 -3.75 0.64 -11.11
C ASP A 37 -2.38 -0.03 -10.94
N TRP A 38 -2.22 -0.75 -9.84
CA TRP A 38 -0.95 -1.31 -9.43
C TRP A 38 -0.59 -2.65 -10.07
N ALA A 39 -1.55 -3.40 -10.58
CA ALA A 39 -1.25 -4.66 -11.25
C ALA A 39 -0.54 -4.42 -12.57
N GLY A 40 0.48 -5.20 -12.87
CA GLY A 40 1.25 -5.08 -14.09
C GLY A 40 2.71 -5.46 -13.93
N VAL A 41 3.50 -5.13 -14.91
CA VAL A 41 4.94 -5.43 -14.98
C VAL A 41 5.74 -4.16 -14.71
N TYR A 42 6.69 -4.26 -13.80
CA TYR A 42 7.60 -3.19 -13.44
C TYR A 42 9.03 -3.62 -13.70
N THR A 43 9.82 -2.75 -14.30
CA THR A 43 11.22 -3.03 -14.64
C THR A 43 12.13 -1.90 -14.22
N GLY A 44 13.38 -2.24 -13.94
CA GLY A 44 14.43 -1.28 -13.63
C GLY A 44 15.77 -1.97 -13.48
N ILE A 45 16.81 -1.16 -13.38
CA ILE A 45 18.16 -1.63 -13.09
C ILE A 45 18.53 -1.12 -11.69
N THR A 46 18.75 -2.06 -10.77
CA THR A 46 19.16 -1.74 -9.41
C THR A 46 20.66 -1.97 -9.23
N PRO A 47 21.31 -1.27 -8.27
CA PRO A 47 22.69 -1.49 -7.97
C PRO A 47 23.01 -2.91 -7.51
N ALA A 48 24.18 -3.40 -7.85
CA ALA A 48 24.70 -4.69 -7.39
C ALA A 48 26.12 -4.52 -6.85
N ALA A 49 26.45 -5.22 -5.76
CA ALA A 49 27.79 -5.17 -5.16
C ALA A 49 28.84 -5.87 -6.03
N SER A 50 28.46 -6.83 -6.86
CA SER A 50 29.36 -7.73 -7.58
C SER A 50 29.14 -7.79 -9.09
N ALA A 51 28.31 -6.91 -9.63
CA ALA A 51 28.01 -6.80 -11.05
C ALA A 51 27.75 -5.34 -11.41
N SER A 52 27.66 -5.03 -12.72
CA SER A 52 27.34 -3.66 -13.19
C SER A 52 25.92 -3.22 -12.83
N GLY A 53 25.09 -4.14 -12.39
CA GLY A 53 23.71 -3.90 -11.97
C GLY A 53 22.88 -5.19 -12.06
N ILE A 54 21.65 -5.08 -11.65
CA ILE A 54 20.67 -6.16 -11.73
C ILE A 54 19.47 -5.63 -12.52
N ASN A 55 19.16 -6.28 -13.63
CA ASN A 55 17.87 -6.10 -14.28
C ASN A 55 16.80 -6.75 -13.42
N VAL A 56 15.88 -5.96 -12.91
CA VAL A 56 14.77 -6.41 -12.10
C VAL A 56 13.50 -6.34 -12.91
N ARG A 57 12.75 -7.43 -12.95
CA ARG A 57 11.40 -7.49 -13.49
C ARG A 57 10.47 -8.03 -12.41
N LEU A 58 9.53 -7.23 -11.98
CA LEU A 58 8.53 -7.63 -11.00
C LEU A 58 7.13 -7.50 -11.61
N GLN A 59 6.47 -8.63 -11.75
CA GLN A 59 5.07 -8.68 -12.17
C GLN A 59 4.18 -8.83 -10.95
N LEU A 60 3.18 -7.97 -10.82
CA LEU A 60 2.15 -8.02 -9.79
C LEU A 60 0.81 -8.37 -10.43
N ASN A 61 0.14 -9.37 -9.89
CA ASN A 61 -1.16 -9.79 -10.35
C ASN A 61 -2.27 -9.38 -9.37
N LYS A 62 -3.48 -9.17 -9.87
CA LYS A 62 -4.64 -8.72 -9.05
C LYS A 62 -5.04 -9.70 -7.96
N ASP A 63 -4.65 -10.97 -8.07
CA ASP A 63 -4.87 -12.01 -7.05
C ASP A 63 -3.81 -12.00 -5.94
N ASN A 64 -2.96 -10.95 -5.88
CA ASN A 64 -1.83 -10.80 -4.96
C ASN A 64 -0.70 -11.83 -5.16
N THR A 65 -0.59 -12.40 -6.34
CA THR A 65 0.57 -13.20 -6.72
C THR A 65 1.59 -12.34 -7.46
N TYR A 66 2.85 -12.78 -7.44
CA TYR A 66 3.94 -12.09 -8.11
C TYR A 66 4.88 -13.06 -8.83
N GLU A 67 5.61 -12.52 -9.79
CA GLU A 67 6.79 -13.12 -10.37
C GLU A 67 7.93 -12.09 -10.35
N LEU A 68 9.00 -12.40 -9.63
CA LEU A 68 10.20 -11.56 -9.54
C LEU A 68 11.34 -12.24 -10.26
N THR A 69 11.92 -11.56 -11.23
CA THR A 69 13.11 -12.02 -11.95
C THR A 69 14.26 -11.05 -11.71
N TYR A 70 15.39 -11.58 -11.32
CA TYR A 70 16.70 -10.92 -11.28
C TYR A 70 17.59 -11.48 -12.37
N ASP A 71 18.19 -10.60 -13.12
CA ASP A 71 19.18 -10.93 -14.15
C ASP A 71 20.41 -10.05 -13.95
N TYR A 72 21.51 -10.68 -13.50
CA TYR A 72 22.75 -9.95 -13.21
C TYR A 72 23.43 -9.54 -14.51
N ILE A 73 23.60 -8.24 -14.71
CA ILE A 73 24.31 -7.69 -15.85
C ILE A 73 25.77 -8.16 -15.78
N ASP A 74 26.37 -8.48 -16.90
CA ASP A 74 27.73 -9.01 -17.04
C ASP A 74 27.97 -10.41 -16.43
N ARG A 75 26.91 -11.12 -16.05
CA ARG A 75 26.99 -12.51 -15.57
C ARG A 75 25.97 -13.38 -16.27
N PRO A 76 26.18 -13.69 -17.56
CA PRO A 76 25.26 -14.56 -18.30
C PRO A 76 25.02 -15.88 -17.57
N GLY A 77 23.76 -16.29 -17.45
CA GLY A 77 23.35 -17.48 -16.72
C GLY A 77 23.09 -17.31 -15.23
N ASN A 78 23.35 -16.13 -14.66
CA ASN A 78 23.02 -15.80 -13.28
C ASN A 78 21.67 -15.05 -13.22
N SER A 79 20.65 -15.68 -13.70
CA SER A 79 19.27 -15.22 -13.57
C SER A 79 18.51 -16.13 -12.63
N PHE A 80 17.64 -15.57 -11.80
CA PHE A 80 16.74 -16.38 -11.02
C PHE A 80 15.34 -15.75 -10.96
N THR A 81 14.35 -16.60 -10.81
CA THR A 81 12.95 -16.20 -10.73
C THR A 81 12.32 -16.75 -9.45
N ASN A 82 11.64 -15.90 -8.73
CA ASN A 82 10.80 -16.26 -7.59
C ASN A 82 9.34 -15.95 -7.92
N THR A 83 8.47 -16.86 -7.51
CA THR A 83 7.02 -16.68 -7.60
C THR A 83 6.39 -16.91 -6.23
N GLY A 84 5.27 -16.30 -5.96
CA GLY A 84 4.56 -16.46 -4.71
C GLY A 84 3.42 -15.48 -4.57
N SER A 85 2.95 -15.31 -3.35
CA SER A 85 1.95 -14.32 -2.99
C SER A 85 2.56 -13.23 -2.13
N PHE A 86 2.17 -11.99 -2.37
CA PHE A 86 2.59 -10.86 -1.55
C PHE A 86 1.50 -10.43 -0.57
N LYS A 87 1.91 -9.73 0.46
CA LYS A 87 1.02 -9.15 1.47
C LYS A 87 1.14 -7.64 1.47
N TRP A 88 0.02 -6.98 1.65
CA TRP A 88 -0.05 -5.55 1.88
C TRP A 88 0.22 -5.21 3.35
N ASN A 89 0.86 -4.05 3.60
CA ASN A 89 0.91 -3.49 4.93
C ASN A 89 -0.48 -2.92 5.33
N ASP A 90 -0.63 -2.51 6.59
CA ASP A 90 -1.90 -2.03 7.13
C ASP A 90 -2.40 -0.74 6.43
N THR A 91 -1.49 0.09 5.95
CA THR A 91 -1.83 1.33 5.24
C THR A 91 -2.11 1.12 3.76
N GLY A 92 -1.77 -0.05 3.20
CA GLY A 92 -2.07 -0.40 1.80
C GLY A 92 -1.23 0.34 0.77
N ASP A 93 0.00 0.71 1.11
CA ASP A 93 0.95 1.39 0.24
C ASP A 93 2.28 0.64 0.05
N ILE A 94 2.53 -0.37 0.88
CA ILE A 94 3.71 -1.23 0.81
C ILE A 94 3.28 -2.68 0.64
N ILE A 95 3.98 -3.40 -0.23
CA ILE A 95 3.86 -4.86 -0.36
C ILE A 95 5.12 -5.54 0.14
N ASN A 96 4.94 -6.75 0.69
CA ASN A 96 6.01 -7.64 1.08
C ASN A 96 5.89 -8.96 0.32
N LEU A 97 6.91 -9.27 -0.48
CA LEU A 97 6.98 -10.53 -1.23
C LEU A 97 7.33 -11.74 -0.36
N GLY A 98 7.88 -11.52 0.84
CA GLY A 98 8.20 -12.59 1.79
C GLY A 98 9.37 -13.48 1.37
N ILE A 99 10.27 -13.01 0.53
CA ILE A 99 11.45 -13.75 0.08
C ILE A 99 12.56 -13.58 1.14
N ALA A 100 13.14 -14.68 1.59
CA ALA A 100 14.27 -14.65 2.52
C ALA A 100 15.54 -14.14 1.85
N ASP A 101 16.37 -13.40 2.59
CA ASP A 101 17.69 -12.90 2.18
C ASP A 101 17.70 -12.08 0.88
N THR A 102 16.55 -11.53 0.51
CA THR A 102 16.37 -10.74 -0.71
C THR A 102 15.50 -9.52 -0.37
N PRO A 103 15.77 -8.34 -0.94
CA PRO A 103 14.86 -7.21 -0.79
C PRO A 103 13.45 -7.59 -1.23
N SER A 104 12.51 -7.52 -0.32
CA SER A 104 11.15 -8.02 -0.52
C SER A 104 10.07 -6.96 -0.37
N TYR A 105 10.44 -5.77 0.10
CA TYR A 105 9.50 -4.69 0.35
C TYR A 105 9.52 -3.67 -0.79
N TYR A 106 8.35 -3.31 -1.27
CA TYR A 106 8.17 -2.32 -2.33
C TYR A 106 7.04 -1.36 -1.95
N LYS A 107 7.32 -0.07 -2.02
CA LYS A 107 6.32 0.98 -1.88
C LYS A 107 5.70 1.27 -3.24
N LEU A 108 4.39 1.30 -3.29
CA LEU A 108 3.66 1.57 -4.51
C LEU A 108 3.45 3.07 -4.67
N ALA A 109 3.75 3.55 -5.87
CA ALA A 109 3.46 4.90 -6.31
C ALA A 109 2.85 4.85 -7.71
N GLU A 110 2.42 5.98 -8.23
CA GLU A 110 1.83 6.02 -9.57
C GLU A 110 2.84 5.60 -10.62
N ASN A 111 2.51 4.53 -11.35
CA ASN A 111 3.32 3.93 -12.43
C ASN A 111 4.75 3.51 -12.02
N LYS A 112 4.99 3.31 -10.74
CA LYS A 112 6.30 2.86 -10.25
C LYS A 112 6.23 2.11 -8.93
N LEU A 113 7.25 1.30 -8.68
CA LEU A 113 7.54 0.70 -7.39
C LEU A 113 8.87 1.23 -6.88
N ILE A 114 8.93 1.57 -5.61
CA ILE A 114 10.16 1.96 -4.93
C ILE A 114 10.59 0.80 -4.06
N GLN A 115 11.75 0.22 -4.37
CA GLN A 115 12.32 -0.83 -3.54
C GLN A 115 12.76 -0.25 -2.20
N LEU A 116 12.38 -0.91 -1.12
CA LEU A 116 12.77 -0.57 0.24
C LEU A 116 13.94 -1.44 0.70
N ASP A 117 14.52 -1.10 1.83
CA ASP A 117 15.56 -1.91 2.44
C ASP A 117 15.01 -3.24 3.00
N MET A 118 15.88 -4.08 3.54
CA MET A 118 15.52 -5.39 4.09
C MET A 118 14.55 -5.31 5.28
N SER A 119 14.41 -4.16 5.91
CA SER A 119 13.49 -3.89 7.02
C SER A 119 12.21 -3.15 6.60
N GLY A 120 12.05 -2.84 5.33
CA GLY A 120 10.89 -2.13 4.80
C GLY A 120 10.97 -0.60 4.93
N LYS A 121 12.17 -0.05 5.13
CA LYS A 121 12.41 1.41 5.19
C LYS A 121 12.88 1.95 3.85
N GLU A 122 12.63 3.21 3.62
CA GLU A 122 13.12 3.90 2.42
C GLU A 122 14.65 3.92 2.38
N ILE A 123 15.21 3.58 1.22
CA ILE A 123 16.63 3.69 0.94
C ILE A 123 16.94 5.17 0.70
N THR A 124 17.90 5.71 1.42
CA THR A 124 18.32 7.10 1.35
C THR A 124 19.74 7.23 0.79
N GLY A 125 20.16 8.43 0.43
CA GLY A 125 21.48 8.74 -0.09
C GLY A 125 21.53 8.79 -1.61
N ASN A 126 22.75 8.82 -2.15
CA ASN A 126 23.00 9.09 -3.57
C ASN A 126 22.48 7.99 -4.53
N LEU A 127 22.25 6.78 -4.03
CA LEU A 127 21.76 5.65 -4.82
C LEU A 127 20.25 5.47 -4.73
N ALA A 128 19.53 6.26 -3.94
CA ALA A 128 18.10 6.09 -3.71
C ALA A 128 17.28 6.04 -5.01
N ASP A 129 17.59 6.88 -5.98
CA ASP A 129 16.86 6.97 -7.25
C ASP A 129 17.06 5.74 -8.15
N TYR A 130 18.07 4.91 -7.89
CA TYR A 130 18.33 3.68 -8.64
C TYR A 130 17.47 2.49 -8.18
N TYR A 131 16.77 2.64 -7.05
CA TYR A 131 15.89 1.60 -6.51
C TYR A 131 14.43 1.78 -6.91
N VAL A 132 14.20 2.29 -8.11
CA VAL A 132 12.87 2.53 -8.66
C VAL A 132 12.63 1.64 -9.87
N LEU A 133 11.54 0.87 -9.83
CA LEU A 133 11.03 0.12 -10.98
C LEU A 133 9.87 0.89 -11.61
N LYS A 134 9.89 1.01 -12.91
CA LYS A 134 8.83 1.70 -13.68
C LYS A 134 7.88 0.70 -14.30
N LYS A 135 6.60 1.04 -14.30
CA LYS A 135 5.57 0.26 -14.95
C LYS A 135 5.73 0.34 -16.48
N ASN A 136 5.65 -0.81 -17.13
CA ASN A 136 5.70 -0.93 -18.59
C ASN A 136 4.33 -0.64 -19.22
#